data_a9fbd3ff966555d86f300251dfc0622b
#
_entry.id   a9fbd3ff966555d86f300251dfc0622b
#
_cell.length_a   1.000
_cell.length_b   1.000
_cell.length_c   1.000
_cell.angle_alpha   90.00
_cell.angle_beta   90.00
_cell.angle_gamma   90.00
#
_symmetry.space_group_name_H-M   'P 1'
#
loop_
_entity.id
_entity.type
_entity.pdbx_description
1 polymer ?
#
loop_
_entity_poly.entity_id
_entity_poly.type
_entity_poly.pdbx_seq_one_letter_code
_entity_poly.pdbx_strand_id
1 'polypeptide(L)'
;GQDYINEKLKQKGMRKSKIFHRLSIENSSDTKTKKIIFYPNDSLIVEFPSRNNKNLEKLNLNKLYKGIGHINNKGVLISKPMDFSRRNYLPINELNHLIKLVFFPKKFKNKNKLKLEENQIEFLKKSMSILPKDAGYDREKYFDSYVKFFVYGDKKEINSDKIKIFNKVGSAYGYLTEGAYIKTDNISIILSATMKVNNNHIYNDNVYEYDSIGIPFFAELGREIIRIVQSK
;
A
#
# COMPACT_ATOMS: atom_id res chain seq x y z
N GLY A 1 -14.66 -11.99 2.00
CA GLY A 1 -14.60 -11.23 0.76
C GLY A 1 -14.46 -9.74 0.99
N GLN A 2 -14.58 -8.96 -0.06
CA GLN A 2 -14.35 -7.51 -0.05
C GLN A 2 -15.30 -6.77 0.92
N ASP A 3 -16.58 -7.17 0.97
CA ASP A 3 -17.58 -6.62 1.88
C ASP A 3 -17.18 -6.81 3.36
N TYR A 4 -16.70 -8.00 3.73
CA TYR A 4 -16.21 -8.28 5.08
C TYR A 4 -14.95 -7.44 5.42
N ILE A 5 -14.01 -7.32 4.49
CA ILE A 5 -12.81 -6.51 4.69
C ILE A 5 -13.20 -5.04 4.91
N ASN A 6 -14.10 -4.50 4.08
CA ASN A 6 -14.57 -3.12 4.21
C ASN A 6 -15.28 -2.86 5.55
N GLU A 7 -16.07 -3.81 6.03
CA GLU A 7 -16.69 -3.70 7.35
C GLU A 7 -15.65 -3.70 8.47
N LYS A 8 -14.61 -4.54 8.37
CA LYS A 8 -13.50 -4.53 9.33
C LYS A 8 -12.69 -3.24 9.30
N LEU A 9 -12.41 -2.69 8.12
CA LEU A 9 -11.76 -1.38 7.97
C LEU A 9 -12.56 -0.28 8.68
N LYS A 10 -13.88 -0.24 8.44
CA LYS A 10 -14.79 0.71 9.09
C LYS A 10 -14.76 0.59 10.62
N GLN A 11 -14.79 -0.64 11.17
CA GLN A 11 -14.70 -0.90 12.61
C GLN A 11 -13.36 -0.42 13.20
N LYS A 12 -12.30 -0.39 12.39
CA LYS A 12 -10.97 0.11 12.78
C LYS A 12 -10.80 1.62 12.58
N GLY A 13 -11.84 2.34 12.22
CA GLY A 13 -11.80 3.78 12.00
C GLY A 13 -11.52 4.22 10.56
N MET A 14 -11.28 3.29 9.65
CA MET A 14 -11.03 3.56 8.23
C MET A 14 -12.36 3.52 7.45
N ARG A 15 -13.17 4.57 7.60
CA ARG A 15 -14.55 4.59 7.09
C ARG A 15 -14.67 4.93 5.62
N LYS A 16 -13.65 5.61 5.06
CA LYS A 16 -13.61 6.06 3.66
C LYS A 16 -12.87 5.08 2.76
N SER A 17 -12.01 4.22 3.33
CA SER A 17 -11.31 3.17 2.58
C SER A 17 -12.29 2.17 2.00
N LYS A 18 -12.01 1.75 0.77
CA LYS A 18 -12.82 0.78 0.03
C LYS A 18 -11.95 -0.20 -0.74
N ILE A 19 -12.20 -1.49 -0.56
CA ILE A 19 -11.60 -2.58 -1.34
C ILE A 19 -12.68 -3.13 -2.25
N PHE A 20 -12.52 -2.94 -3.55
CA PHE A 20 -13.46 -3.40 -4.58
C PHE A 20 -13.01 -4.67 -5.27
N HIS A 21 -11.70 -4.85 -5.40
CA HIS A 21 -11.15 -5.96 -6.17
C HIS A 21 -9.84 -6.48 -5.53
N ARG A 22 -9.51 -7.70 -5.87
CA ARG A 22 -8.24 -8.35 -5.56
C ARG A 22 -7.14 -7.81 -6.49
N LEU A 23 -5.87 -8.10 -6.18
CA LEU A 23 -4.73 -7.69 -7.01
C LEU A 23 -4.13 -8.91 -7.72
N SER A 24 -3.63 -8.67 -8.93
CA SER A 24 -2.81 -9.62 -9.69
C SER A 24 -3.42 -11.02 -9.87
N ILE A 25 -4.73 -11.08 -10.01
CA ILE A 25 -5.44 -12.33 -10.32
C ILE A 25 -6.46 -12.10 -11.42
N GLU A 26 -6.73 -13.16 -12.17
CA GLU A 26 -7.83 -13.19 -13.13
C GLU A 26 -9.17 -12.94 -12.43
N ASN A 27 -10.08 -12.24 -13.10
CA ASN A 27 -11.40 -11.90 -12.58
C ASN A 27 -11.34 -11.23 -11.18
N SER A 28 -10.38 -10.33 -11.01
CA SER A 28 -10.10 -9.66 -9.74
C SER A 28 -11.32 -8.96 -9.11
N SER A 29 -12.28 -8.53 -9.94
CA SER A 29 -13.52 -7.85 -9.54
C SER A 29 -14.66 -8.79 -9.17
N ASP A 30 -14.50 -10.11 -9.32
CA ASP A 30 -15.54 -11.08 -9.00
C ASP A 30 -15.98 -10.97 -7.55
N THR A 31 -17.30 -10.97 -7.37
CA THR A 31 -17.91 -11.01 -6.04
C THR A 31 -17.89 -12.41 -5.44
N LYS A 32 -17.69 -13.44 -6.26
CA LYS A 32 -17.56 -14.82 -5.79
C LYS A 32 -16.12 -15.13 -5.38
N THR A 33 -15.92 -15.53 -4.14
CA THR A 33 -14.68 -16.15 -3.67
C THR A 33 -14.84 -17.66 -3.75
N LYS A 34 -13.97 -18.33 -4.50
CA LYS A 34 -13.96 -19.78 -4.61
C LYS A 34 -13.64 -20.43 -3.27
N LYS A 35 -14.02 -21.70 -3.09
CA LYS A 35 -13.56 -22.52 -1.96
C LYS A 35 -12.03 -22.56 -1.95
N ILE A 36 -11.43 -22.38 -0.77
CA ILE A 36 -9.99 -22.47 -0.56
C ILE A 36 -9.75 -23.63 0.41
N ILE A 37 -8.82 -24.51 0.05
CA ILE A 37 -8.37 -25.58 0.90
C ILE A 37 -6.91 -25.32 1.23
N PHE A 38 -6.59 -25.34 2.50
CA PHE A 38 -5.25 -25.10 3.00
C PHE A 38 -4.74 -26.35 3.73
N TYR A 39 -3.55 -26.79 3.37
CA TYR A 39 -2.90 -27.97 3.95
C TYR A 39 -1.68 -27.51 4.76
N PRO A 40 -1.86 -27.17 6.05
CA PRO A 40 -0.74 -26.73 6.89
C PRO A 40 0.26 -27.85 7.20
N ASN A 41 -0.18 -29.09 7.12
CA ASN A 41 0.63 -30.31 7.15
C ASN A 41 -0.15 -31.48 6.49
N ASP A 42 0.46 -32.63 6.36
CA ASP A 42 -0.11 -33.78 5.63
C ASP A 42 -1.41 -34.34 6.27
N SER A 43 -1.69 -34.00 7.50
CA SER A 43 -2.82 -34.57 8.28
C SER A 43 -3.95 -33.59 8.55
N LEU A 44 -3.73 -32.29 8.41
CA LEU A 44 -4.71 -31.26 8.73
C LEU A 44 -5.18 -30.54 7.47
N ILE A 45 -6.49 -30.56 7.26
CA ILE A 45 -7.13 -29.81 6.18
C ILE A 45 -7.95 -28.67 6.78
N VAL A 46 -7.67 -27.45 6.36
CA VAL A 46 -8.48 -26.28 6.73
C VAL A 46 -9.23 -25.82 5.48
N GLU A 47 -10.54 -25.89 5.51
CA GLU A 47 -11.40 -25.50 4.41
C GLU A 47 -12.09 -24.16 4.67
N PHE A 48 -12.02 -23.28 3.69
CA PHE A 48 -12.80 -22.05 3.63
C PHE A 48 -13.84 -22.20 2.51
N PRO A 49 -15.14 -22.24 2.83
CA PRO A 49 -16.18 -22.44 1.82
C PRO A 49 -16.23 -21.25 0.84
N SER A 50 -16.77 -21.52 -0.34
CA SER A 50 -17.04 -20.44 -1.30
C SER A 50 -18.02 -19.42 -0.70
N ARG A 51 -17.83 -18.15 -1.06
CA ARG A 51 -18.66 -17.05 -0.57
C ARG A 51 -19.05 -16.12 -1.71
N ASN A 52 -20.28 -15.63 -1.67
CA ASN A 52 -20.70 -14.52 -2.51
C ASN A 52 -20.63 -13.23 -1.70
N ASN A 53 -19.87 -12.27 -2.19
CA ASN A 53 -19.76 -10.94 -1.60
C ASN A 53 -20.92 -10.06 -2.10
N LYS A 54 -21.35 -9.12 -1.28
CA LYS A 54 -22.29 -8.10 -1.72
C LYS A 54 -21.64 -7.18 -2.76
N ASN A 55 -22.39 -6.75 -3.75
CA ASN A 55 -21.97 -5.66 -4.61
C ASN A 55 -21.78 -4.39 -3.79
N LEU A 56 -20.61 -3.79 -3.91
CA LEU A 56 -20.29 -2.55 -3.21
C LEU A 56 -20.79 -1.36 -4.03
N GLU A 57 -21.30 -0.35 -3.34
CA GLU A 57 -21.61 0.93 -3.96
C GLU A 57 -20.35 1.60 -4.49
N LYS A 58 -20.47 2.30 -5.60
CA LYS A 58 -19.38 3.10 -6.17
C LYS A 58 -18.87 4.13 -5.15
N LEU A 59 -17.62 4.56 -5.33
CA LEU A 59 -17.09 5.68 -4.58
C LEU A 59 -17.94 6.93 -4.84
N ASN A 60 -18.30 7.62 -3.78
CA ASN A 60 -18.95 8.94 -3.86
C ASN A 60 -17.87 10.03 -3.67
N LEU A 61 -17.11 10.29 -4.72
CA LEU A 61 -16.05 11.27 -4.77
C LEU A 61 -16.11 12.05 -6.08
N ASN A 62 -15.57 13.26 -6.06
CA ASN A 62 -15.43 14.07 -7.27
C ASN A 62 -14.26 13.57 -8.15
N LYS A 63 -14.34 13.87 -9.45
CA LYS A 63 -13.26 13.62 -10.43
C LYS A 63 -12.81 12.14 -10.49
N LEU A 64 -13.78 11.22 -10.48
CA LEU A 64 -13.52 9.77 -10.60
C LEU A 64 -13.21 9.33 -12.03
N TYR A 65 -13.55 10.13 -13.04
CA TYR A 65 -13.16 9.90 -14.43
C TYR A 65 -11.87 10.68 -14.69
N LYS A 66 -10.79 9.99 -15.06
CA LYS A 66 -9.45 10.58 -15.12
C LYS A 66 -8.75 10.29 -16.43
N GLY A 67 -7.90 11.24 -16.85
CA GLY A 67 -7.08 11.16 -18.06
C GLY A 67 -7.87 11.42 -19.34
N ILE A 68 -7.17 11.27 -20.45
CA ILE A 68 -7.70 11.41 -21.82
C ILE A 68 -7.95 10.05 -22.46
N GLY A 69 -7.30 8.99 -21.94
CA GLY A 69 -7.41 7.64 -22.44
C GLY A 69 -6.90 6.58 -21.46
N HIS A 70 -7.11 5.33 -21.81
CA HIS A 70 -6.56 4.18 -21.07
C HIS A 70 -6.42 2.95 -21.97
N ILE A 71 -5.48 2.09 -21.63
CA ILE A 71 -5.34 0.78 -22.28
C ILE A 71 -6.28 -0.20 -21.58
N ASN A 72 -7.11 -0.88 -22.37
CA ASN A 72 -8.03 -1.91 -21.86
C ASN A 72 -7.32 -3.26 -21.66
N ASN A 73 -8.03 -4.28 -21.14
CA ASN A 73 -7.49 -5.62 -20.89
C ASN A 73 -7.06 -6.37 -22.17
N LYS A 74 -7.41 -5.87 -23.35
CA LYS A 74 -6.99 -6.42 -24.67
C LYS A 74 -5.79 -5.68 -25.26
N GLY A 75 -5.19 -4.73 -24.52
CA GLY A 75 -4.09 -3.89 -25.00
C GLY A 75 -4.49 -2.78 -25.97
N VAL A 76 -5.80 -2.48 -26.10
CA VAL A 76 -6.32 -1.46 -27.02
C VAL A 76 -6.49 -0.14 -26.30
N LEU A 77 -6.03 0.95 -26.93
CA LEU A 77 -6.26 2.31 -26.46
C LEU A 77 -7.74 2.70 -26.61
N ILE A 78 -8.33 3.10 -25.51
CA ILE A 78 -9.66 3.68 -25.42
C ILE A 78 -9.51 5.18 -25.18
N SER A 79 -9.86 6.02 -26.15
CA SER A 79 -9.80 7.49 -26.08
C SER A 79 -10.94 8.08 -25.26
N LYS A 80 -11.06 7.64 -24.00
CA LYS A 80 -12.03 8.12 -23.01
C LYS A 80 -11.41 8.07 -21.62
N PRO A 81 -11.79 8.99 -20.70
CA PRO A 81 -11.34 8.94 -19.32
C PRO A 81 -11.58 7.58 -18.67
N MET A 82 -10.61 7.13 -17.88
CA MET A 82 -10.71 5.88 -17.10
C MET A 82 -11.64 6.08 -15.90
N ASP A 83 -12.56 5.13 -15.68
CA ASP A 83 -13.45 5.13 -14.50
C ASP A 83 -12.76 4.54 -13.28
N PHE A 84 -12.57 5.34 -12.24
CA PHE A 84 -12.02 4.98 -10.94
C PHE A 84 -13.09 4.73 -9.87
N SER A 85 -14.38 4.81 -10.21
CA SER A 85 -15.46 4.70 -9.22
C SER A 85 -15.52 3.36 -8.47
N ARG A 86 -14.89 2.32 -9.02
CA ARG A 86 -14.78 0.98 -8.41
C ARG A 86 -13.33 0.51 -8.27
N ARG A 87 -12.38 1.45 -8.14
CA ARG A 87 -10.99 1.11 -7.82
C ARG A 87 -10.76 1.12 -6.32
N ASN A 88 -9.83 0.28 -5.86
CA ASN A 88 -9.43 0.28 -4.45
C ASN A 88 -9.01 1.69 -4.04
N TYR A 89 -9.51 2.14 -2.91
CA TYR A 89 -9.33 3.50 -2.43
C TYR A 89 -8.90 3.51 -0.97
N LEU A 90 -7.81 4.20 -0.68
CA LEU A 90 -7.29 4.42 0.66
C LEU A 90 -6.89 5.89 0.81
N PRO A 91 -7.63 6.70 1.57
CA PRO A 91 -7.24 8.07 1.87
C PRO A 91 -5.93 8.14 2.64
N ILE A 92 -5.12 9.17 2.37
CA ILE A 92 -3.79 9.33 2.98
C ILE A 92 -3.86 9.42 4.51
N ASN A 93 -4.87 10.06 5.07
CA ASN A 93 -5.08 10.11 6.51
C ASN A 93 -5.45 8.75 7.11
N GLU A 94 -6.14 7.89 6.36
CA GLU A 94 -6.45 6.53 6.83
C GLU A 94 -5.25 5.59 6.66
N LEU A 95 -4.37 5.80 5.67
CA LEU A 95 -3.07 5.14 5.61
C LEU A 95 -2.22 5.49 6.83
N ASN A 96 -2.14 6.78 7.18
CA ASN A 96 -1.44 7.24 8.39
C ASN A 96 -2.06 6.64 9.67
N HIS A 97 -3.39 6.55 9.74
CA HIS A 97 -4.10 5.92 10.84
C HIS A 97 -3.77 4.43 10.96
N LEU A 98 -3.68 3.70 9.84
CA LEU A 98 -3.31 2.28 9.84
C LEU A 98 -1.91 2.05 10.41
N ILE A 99 -0.94 2.90 10.04
CA ILE A 99 0.41 2.83 10.60
C ILE A 99 0.37 3.09 12.11
N LYS A 100 -0.41 4.07 12.57
CA LYS A 100 -0.59 4.33 14.01
C LYS A 100 -1.17 3.14 14.75
N LEU A 101 -2.11 2.40 14.16
CA LEU A 101 -2.69 1.19 14.76
C LEU A 101 -1.64 0.09 14.99
N VAL A 102 -0.65 -0.01 14.09
CA VAL A 102 0.44 -1.00 14.21
C VAL A 102 1.47 -0.58 15.27
N PHE A 103 1.91 0.67 15.23
CA PHE A 103 3.05 1.12 16.06
C PHE A 103 2.65 1.69 17.42
N PHE A 104 1.43 2.19 17.56
CA PHE A 104 0.95 2.84 18.77
C PHE A 104 -0.43 2.31 19.22
N PRO A 105 -0.61 0.98 19.33
CA PRO A 105 -1.93 0.38 19.64
C PRO A 105 -2.49 0.85 20.98
N LYS A 106 -1.62 1.22 21.95
CA LYS A 106 -2.05 1.73 23.27
C LYS A 106 -2.80 3.06 23.20
N LYS A 107 -2.63 3.84 22.11
CA LYS A 107 -3.35 5.11 21.90
C LYS A 107 -4.80 4.93 21.45
N PHE A 108 -5.25 3.72 21.22
CA PHE A 108 -6.60 3.42 20.70
C PHE A 108 -7.45 2.67 21.70
N LYS A 109 -8.79 2.89 21.65
CA LYS A 109 -9.77 2.07 22.39
C LYS A 109 -9.71 0.62 21.88
N ASN A 110 -9.95 -0.35 22.76
CA ASN A 110 -9.82 -1.78 22.43
C ASN A 110 -10.63 -2.22 21.18
N LYS A 111 -11.83 -1.65 20.97
CA LYS A 111 -12.65 -1.95 19.80
C LYS A 111 -12.01 -1.55 18.46
N ASN A 112 -11.12 -0.57 18.49
CA ASN A 112 -10.45 -0.03 17.27
C ASN A 112 -9.08 -0.65 17.03
N LYS A 113 -8.47 -1.33 18.01
CA LYS A 113 -7.18 -1.98 17.87
C LYS A 113 -7.22 -3.12 16.86
N LEU A 114 -6.09 -3.38 16.23
CA LEU A 114 -5.87 -4.65 15.54
C LEU A 114 -5.86 -5.75 16.59
N LYS A 115 -6.63 -6.82 16.37
CA LYS A 115 -6.64 -7.99 17.25
C LYS A 115 -5.51 -8.93 16.83
N LEU A 116 -4.29 -8.49 17.08
CA LEU A 116 -3.06 -9.22 16.81
C LEU A 116 -2.36 -9.52 18.14
N GLU A 117 -1.80 -10.69 18.24
CA GLU A 117 -0.91 -11.10 19.32
C GLU A 117 0.45 -10.42 19.18
N GLU A 118 1.25 -10.41 20.22
CA GLU A 118 2.53 -9.72 20.27
C GLU A 118 3.50 -10.21 19.18
N ASN A 119 3.63 -11.53 19.04
CA ASN A 119 4.43 -12.16 17.99
C ASN A 119 3.97 -11.78 16.57
N GLN A 120 2.66 -11.62 16.35
CA GLN A 120 2.13 -11.19 15.06
C GLN A 120 2.44 -9.72 14.77
N ILE A 121 2.41 -8.87 15.79
CA ILE A 121 2.81 -7.46 15.67
C ILE A 121 4.31 -7.34 15.39
N GLU A 122 5.14 -8.12 16.06
CA GLU A 122 6.59 -8.15 15.82
C GLU A 122 6.91 -8.65 14.42
N PHE A 123 6.28 -9.73 13.98
CA PHE A 123 6.40 -10.22 12.60
C PHE A 123 6.03 -9.15 11.59
N LEU A 124 4.91 -8.44 11.80
CA LEU A 124 4.47 -7.36 10.91
C LEU A 124 5.48 -6.23 10.87
N LYS A 125 6.00 -5.78 12.00
CA LYS A 125 7.03 -4.73 12.08
C LYS A 125 8.33 -5.18 11.37
N LYS A 126 8.78 -6.40 11.61
CA LYS A 126 9.94 -6.97 10.91
C LYS A 126 9.71 -6.96 9.40
N SER A 127 8.57 -7.45 8.93
CA SER A 127 8.21 -7.48 7.50
C SER A 127 8.13 -6.09 6.88
N MET A 128 7.73 -5.07 7.65
CA MET A 128 7.69 -3.68 7.19
C MET A 128 9.09 -3.03 7.12
N SER A 129 10.09 -3.55 7.82
CA SER A 129 11.44 -2.96 7.86
C SER A 129 12.46 -3.71 7.02
N ILE A 130 12.24 -4.98 6.74
CA ILE A 130 13.20 -5.84 6.03
C ILE A 130 13.55 -5.28 4.64
N LEU A 131 14.80 -5.40 4.25
CA LEU A 131 15.25 -5.06 2.90
C LEU A 131 15.13 -6.28 1.99
N PRO A 132 15.02 -6.11 0.66
CA PRO A 132 14.95 -7.22 -0.27
C PRO A 132 16.07 -8.23 -0.12
N LYS A 133 17.30 -7.77 0.09
CA LYS A 133 18.49 -8.64 0.32
C LYS A 133 18.33 -9.54 1.54
N ASP A 134 17.77 -9.02 2.63
CA ASP A 134 17.58 -9.75 3.88
C ASP A 134 16.37 -10.69 3.83
N ALA A 135 15.48 -10.49 2.86
CA ALA A 135 14.34 -11.35 2.57
C ALA A 135 14.65 -12.44 1.52
N GLY A 136 15.90 -12.53 1.05
CA GLY A 136 16.34 -13.54 0.09
C GLY A 136 16.01 -13.24 -1.37
N TYR A 137 15.67 -11.99 -1.70
CA TYR A 137 15.45 -11.59 -3.09
C TYR A 137 16.77 -11.35 -3.82
N ASP A 138 16.75 -11.58 -5.14
CA ASP A 138 17.84 -11.28 -6.06
C ASP A 138 18.19 -9.78 -6.03
N ARG A 139 19.43 -9.45 -5.68
CA ARG A 139 19.92 -8.08 -5.51
C ARG A 139 20.05 -7.30 -6.81
N GLU A 140 20.30 -7.96 -7.93
CA GLU A 140 20.36 -7.30 -9.24
C GLU A 140 18.97 -6.80 -9.66
N LYS A 141 17.93 -7.57 -9.34
CA LYS A 141 16.56 -7.26 -9.67
C LYS A 141 15.86 -6.41 -8.61
N TYR A 142 16.16 -6.64 -7.34
CA TYR A 142 15.53 -5.99 -6.19
C TYR A 142 16.59 -5.38 -5.26
N PHE A 143 17.04 -4.18 -5.58
CA PHE A 143 18.02 -3.45 -4.79
C PHE A 143 17.45 -3.03 -3.42
N ASP A 144 18.29 -2.62 -2.47
CA ASP A 144 17.92 -2.38 -1.06
C ASP A 144 16.75 -1.40 -0.91
N SER A 145 16.73 -0.30 -1.69
CA SER A 145 15.70 0.73 -1.60
C SER A 145 14.47 0.47 -2.47
N TYR A 146 14.37 -0.69 -3.14
CA TYR A 146 13.28 -1.03 -4.06
C TYR A 146 11.87 -0.75 -3.49
N VAL A 147 11.73 -0.88 -2.18
CA VAL A 147 10.50 -0.60 -1.44
C VAL A 147 10.69 0.44 -0.32
N LYS A 148 11.71 1.29 -0.38
CA LYS A 148 12.02 2.33 0.60
C LYS A 148 12.15 3.67 -0.12
N PHE A 149 11.03 4.26 -0.53
CA PHE A 149 11.05 5.48 -1.33
C PHE A 149 11.48 6.69 -0.51
N PHE A 150 10.91 6.88 0.69
CA PHE A 150 11.39 7.93 1.59
C PHE A 150 12.85 7.71 1.97
N VAL A 151 13.64 8.78 1.93
CA VAL A 151 15.05 8.84 2.32
C VAL A 151 15.99 8.14 1.33
N TYR A 152 15.65 6.95 0.88
CA TYR A 152 16.56 6.04 0.17
C TYR A 152 16.18 5.75 -1.28
N GLY A 153 15.04 6.22 -1.78
CA GLY A 153 14.51 5.81 -3.08
C GLY A 153 15.43 6.11 -4.27
N ASP A 154 16.29 7.13 -4.16
CA ASP A 154 17.29 7.50 -5.15
C ASP A 154 18.63 6.74 -5.04
N LYS A 155 18.72 5.73 -4.14
CA LYS A 155 19.92 4.95 -3.88
C LYS A 155 19.65 3.46 -4.10
N LYS A 156 20.60 2.74 -4.69
CA LYS A 156 20.47 1.28 -4.83
C LYS A 156 20.83 0.55 -3.54
N GLU A 157 21.76 1.05 -2.76
CA GLU A 157 22.26 0.41 -1.53
C GLU A 157 21.94 1.24 -0.30
N ILE A 158 21.61 0.56 0.77
CA ILE A 158 21.39 1.14 2.10
C ILE A 158 22.46 0.60 3.04
N ASN A 159 23.45 1.45 3.33
CA ASN A 159 24.65 1.10 4.12
C ASN A 159 24.65 1.76 5.50
N SER A 160 23.49 2.18 6.02
CA SER A 160 23.39 2.90 7.29
C SER A 160 22.19 2.44 8.09
N ASP A 161 22.41 2.14 9.37
CA ASP A 161 21.36 1.79 10.34
C ASP A 161 20.80 3.01 11.09
N LYS A 162 21.32 4.22 10.82
CA LYS A 162 20.92 5.45 11.52
C LYS A 162 19.44 5.83 11.30
N ILE A 163 18.86 5.43 10.16
CA ILE A 163 17.46 5.70 9.85
C ILE A 163 16.77 4.37 9.54
N LYS A 164 15.88 3.95 10.41
CA LYS A 164 15.07 2.74 10.23
C LYS A 164 13.68 3.10 9.73
N ILE A 165 13.28 2.50 8.61
CA ILE A 165 12.00 2.76 7.96
C ILE A 165 11.14 1.51 7.99
N PHE A 166 9.98 1.63 8.60
CA PHE A 166 8.92 0.62 8.62
C PHE A 166 7.79 1.12 7.73
N ASN A 167 7.63 0.56 6.56
CA ASN A 167 6.74 1.14 5.56
C ASN A 167 5.93 0.12 4.75
N LYS A 168 4.99 0.68 4.01
CA LYS A 168 4.32 0.04 2.88
C LYS A 168 4.24 1.03 1.73
N VAL A 169 4.70 0.58 0.58
CA VAL A 169 4.64 1.34 -0.68
C VAL A 169 3.55 0.78 -1.59
N GLY A 170 3.17 1.58 -2.56
CA GLY A 170 2.32 1.18 -3.67
C GLY A 170 2.51 2.09 -4.86
N SER A 171 2.50 1.49 -6.05
CA SER A 171 2.49 2.20 -7.32
C SER A 171 1.43 1.60 -8.23
N ALA A 172 0.54 2.42 -8.75
CA ALA A 172 -0.47 2.00 -9.71
C ALA A 172 -1.07 3.23 -10.42
N TYR A 173 -1.33 3.10 -11.71
CA TYR A 173 -2.01 4.15 -12.49
C TYR A 173 -1.31 5.51 -12.43
N GLY A 174 0.01 5.54 -12.37
CA GLY A 174 0.77 6.77 -12.20
C GLY A 174 0.72 7.37 -10.80
N TYR A 175 0.06 6.73 -9.83
CA TYR A 175 0.13 7.13 -8.42
C TYR A 175 1.22 6.35 -7.72
N LEU A 176 2.08 7.09 -7.02
CA LEU A 176 3.10 6.59 -6.10
C LEU A 176 2.67 6.95 -4.69
N THR A 177 2.72 5.99 -3.77
CA THR A 177 2.28 6.20 -2.39
C THR A 177 3.22 5.47 -1.44
N GLU A 178 3.59 6.13 -0.37
CA GLU A 178 4.26 5.50 0.76
C GLU A 178 3.63 5.96 2.07
N GLY A 179 3.48 5.02 3.00
CA GLY A 179 3.20 5.29 4.39
C GLY A 179 4.25 4.62 5.25
N ALA A 180 4.90 5.38 6.12
CA ALA A 180 6.03 4.92 6.91
C ALA A 180 5.99 5.40 8.36
N TYR A 181 6.48 4.57 9.28
CA TYR A 181 7.03 4.97 10.56
C TYR A 181 8.55 5.00 10.41
N ILE A 182 9.14 6.16 10.59
CA ILE A 182 10.58 6.40 10.43
C ILE A 182 11.15 6.69 11.81
N LYS A 183 12.25 6.02 12.15
CA LYS A 183 12.94 6.16 13.43
C LYS A 183 14.42 6.45 13.19
N THR A 184 14.94 7.45 13.88
CA THR A 184 16.37 7.73 14.04
C THR A 184 16.73 7.64 15.54
N ASP A 185 17.97 7.91 15.90
CA ASP A 185 18.39 7.92 17.30
C ASP A 185 17.62 8.96 18.14
N ASN A 186 17.29 10.11 17.54
CA ASN A 186 16.73 11.28 18.26
C ASN A 186 15.25 11.49 18.04
N ILE A 187 14.70 11.07 16.88
CA ILE A 187 13.30 11.32 16.51
C ILE A 187 12.59 10.09 16.01
N SER A 188 11.29 10.11 16.11
CA SER A 188 10.42 9.15 15.41
C SER A 188 9.18 9.84 14.87
N ILE A 189 8.89 9.60 13.58
CA ILE A 189 7.81 10.25 12.85
C ILE A 189 6.96 9.24 12.09
N ILE A 190 5.70 9.58 11.84
CA ILE A 190 4.87 8.92 10.85
C ILE A 190 4.71 9.86 9.68
N LEU A 191 5.15 9.41 8.50
CA LEU A 191 5.06 10.13 7.25
C LEU A 191 4.23 9.33 6.25
N SER A 192 3.29 9.98 5.58
CA SER A 192 2.53 9.39 4.49
C SER A 192 2.38 10.41 3.37
N ALA A 193 2.72 10.01 2.16
CA ALA A 193 2.59 10.84 0.98
C ALA A 193 2.06 10.05 -0.21
N THR A 194 1.42 10.76 -1.12
CA THR A 194 1.02 10.24 -2.42
C THR A 194 1.27 11.29 -3.48
N MET A 195 1.78 10.86 -4.63
CA MET A 195 2.08 11.70 -5.78
C MET A 195 1.51 11.06 -7.04
N LYS A 196 1.08 11.88 -7.99
CA LYS A 196 0.71 11.42 -9.33
C LYS A 196 1.80 11.80 -10.32
N VAL A 197 2.34 10.82 -11.02
CA VAL A 197 3.33 10.94 -12.10
C VAL A 197 2.80 10.22 -13.33
N ASN A 198 2.04 10.92 -14.15
CA ASN A 198 1.41 10.44 -15.36
C ASN A 198 1.23 11.65 -16.30
N ASN A 199 2.29 12.02 -16.99
CA ASN A 199 2.35 13.23 -17.80
C ASN A 199 1.54 13.11 -19.10
N ASN A 200 1.48 11.91 -19.69
CA ASN A 200 0.74 11.70 -20.93
C ASN A 200 -0.79 11.54 -20.71
N HIS A 201 -1.25 11.50 -19.45
CA HIS A 201 -2.65 11.33 -19.07
C HIS A 201 -3.35 10.07 -19.61
N ILE A 202 -2.59 9.05 -20.03
CA ILE A 202 -3.10 7.74 -20.42
C ILE A 202 -2.90 6.77 -19.25
N TYR A 203 -3.90 5.97 -18.95
CA TYR A 203 -3.85 4.99 -17.87
C TYR A 203 -3.66 3.56 -18.39
N ASN A 204 -3.01 2.69 -17.62
CA ASN A 204 -2.68 1.30 -17.97
C ASN A 204 -1.76 1.13 -19.18
N ASP A 205 -1.03 2.16 -19.58
CA ASP A 205 -0.02 2.10 -20.64
C ASP A 205 1.37 1.72 -20.12
N ASN A 206 1.51 1.65 -18.78
CA ASN A 206 2.76 1.42 -18.05
C ASN A 206 3.84 2.49 -18.30
N VAL A 207 3.46 3.66 -18.79
CA VAL A 207 4.36 4.80 -19.03
C VAL A 207 4.13 5.83 -17.93
N TYR A 208 4.84 5.67 -16.82
CA TYR A 208 4.75 6.55 -15.66
C TYR A 208 6.13 6.96 -15.18
N GLU A 209 6.28 8.21 -14.77
CA GLU A 209 7.56 8.80 -14.34
C GLU A 209 7.89 8.42 -12.87
N TYR A 210 7.67 7.13 -12.49
CA TYR A 210 7.97 6.66 -11.13
C TYR A 210 9.44 6.82 -10.77
N ASP A 211 10.33 6.30 -11.63
CA ASP A 211 11.76 6.24 -11.35
C ASP A 211 12.45 7.59 -11.59
N SER A 212 12.00 8.35 -12.59
CA SER A 212 12.63 9.61 -12.99
C SER A 212 12.19 10.82 -12.15
N ILE A 213 10.97 10.79 -11.58
CA ILE A 213 10.40 11.92 -10.83
C ILE A 213 9.90 11.49 -9.45
N GLY A 214 9.03 10.47 -9.41
CA GLY A 214 8.28 10.14 -8.21
C GLY A 214 9.15 9.67 -7.05
N ILE A 215 9.97 8.66 -7.29
CA ILE A 215 10.84 8.05 -6.27
C ILE A 215 11.93 9.02 -5.80
N PRO A 216 12.66 9.74 -6.69
CA PRO A 216 13.60 10.78 -6.24
C PRO A 216 12.96 11.88 -5.38
N PHE A 217 11.77 12.35 -5.77
CA PHE A 217 11.02 13.31 -4.95
C PHE A 217 10.70 12.76 -3.56
N PHE A 218 10.24 11.50 -3.45
CA PHE A 218 9.96 10.89 -2.14
C PHE A 218 11.21 10.75 -1.28
N ALA A 219 12.35 10.42 -1.89
CA ALA A 219 13.62 10.32 -1.18
C ALA A 219 14.00 11.67 -0.54
N GLU A 220 13.95 12.75 -1.32
CA GLU A 220 14.24 14.09 -0.84
C GLU A 220 13.22 14.57 0.20
N LEU A 221 11.93 14.36 -0.03
CA LEU A 221 10.88 14.67 0.93
C LEU A 221 11.14 14.02 2.30
N GLY A 222 11.54 12.74 2.30
CA GLY A 222 11.86 12.03 3.54
C GLY A 222 13.04 12.64 4.28
N ARG A 223 14.12 12.99 3.57
CA ARG A 223 15.31 13.65 4.14
C ARG A 223 14.98 15.03 4.71
N GLU A 224 14.26 15.85 3.95
CA GLU A 224 13.89 17.20 4.38
C GLU A 224 12.97 17.21 5.61
N ILE A 225 11.98 16.33 5.67
CA ILE A 225 11.10 16.22 6.85
C ILE A 225 11.91 15.81 8.08
N ILE A 226 12.85 14.86 7.96
CA ILE A 226 13.73 14.48 9.07
C ILE A 226 14.56 15.68 9.53
N ARG A 227 15.19 16.41 8.59
CA ARG A 227 15.98 17.60 8.90
C ARG A 227 15.18 18.66 9.64
N ILE A 228 13.97 18.97 9.17
CA ILE A 228 13.08 19.97 9.79
C ILE A 228 12.66 19.56 11.20
N VAL A 229 12.40 18.27 11.43
CA VAL A 229 11.97 17.79 12.75
C VAL A 229 13.16 17.74 13.73
N GLN A 230 14.37 17.46 13.25
CA GLN A 230 15.58 17.43 14.08
C GLN A 230 16.07 18.83 14.48
N SER A 231 15.72 19.87 13.70
CA SER A 231 16.09 21.27 13.99
C SER A 231 15.19 21.97 15.01
N LYS A 232 14.15 21.30 15.49
CA LYS A 232 13.22 21.80 16.52
C LYS A 232 13.55 21.28 17.91
#